data_6dd9437e87dc554405e9b69b1a6aba62
#
_entry.id   6dd9437e87dc554405e9b69b1a6aba62
#
_cell.length_a   1.000
_cell.length_b   1.000
_cell.length_c   1.000
_cell.angle_alpha   90.00
_cell.angle_beta   90.00
_cell.angle_gamma   90.00
#
_symmetry.space_group_name_H-M   'P 1'
#
loop_
_entity.id
_entity.type
_entity.pdbx_description
1 polymer ?
#
loop_
_entity_poly.entity_id
_entity_poly.type
_entity_poly.pdbx_seq_one_letter_code
_entity_poly.pdbx_strand_id
1 'polypeptide(L)'
;MELAYYSDYAVRLVNSEEPGRNKDALTSVEAIRELFGASTQMARRATDSDVTRFRSVRGRLRAVFEAADGGDETLAVDLLNSLLLEFPVSPQISGHDHRDDDGRPLWHMHLADHPSNATAGYAAIAAMGLAFHLTEHGVDRLGLCEAAPCRNAYLDTSTNRSRRYCSDRCATRANVAAYRARKRLETERSASTGRTAEAAQRTSANGERRPAAGGR
;
A
#
# COMPACT_ATOMS: atom_id res chain seq x y z
N MET A 1 18.93 13.23 11.10
CA MET A 1 17.55 12.82 11.51
C MET A 1 16.90 12.24 10.27
N GLU A 2 16.55 10.97 10.32
CA GLU A 2 15.89 10.35 9.17
C GLU A 2 14.42 10.78 9.15
N LEU A 3 14.12 11.85 8.44
CA LEU A 3 12.74 12.29 8.15
C LEU A 3 11.95 11.20 7.41
N ALA A 4 12.63 10.27 6.76
CA ALA A 4 12.06 9.05 6.19
C ALA A 4 11.25 8.22 7.20
N TYR A 5 11.62 8.23 8.49
CA TYR A 5 10.84 7.55 9.54
C TYR A 5 9.40 8.09 9.66
N TYR A 6 9.20 9.38 9.41
CA TYR A 6 7.88 10.01 9.52
C TYR A 6 6.94 9.62 8.38
N SER A 7 7.45 9.19 7.23
CA SER A 7 6.61 8.70 6.13
C SER A 7 5.88 7.40 6.47
N ASP A 8 6.42 6.60 7.41
CA ASP A 8 5.76 5.41 7.93
C ASP A 8 4.43 5.70 8.62
N TYR A 9 4.26 6.89 9.20
CA TYR A 9 2.98 7.30 9.81
C TYR A 9 1.86 7.33 8.78
N ALA A 10 2.12 7.84 7.58
CA ALA A 10 1.13 7.83 6.50
C ALA A 10 0.78 6.39 6.08
N VAL A 11 1.77 5.54 5.88
CA VAL A 11 1.58 4.14 5.50
C VAL A 11 0.81 3.36 6.57
N ARG A 12 1.16 3.51 7.85
CA ARG A 12 0.46 2.86 8.97
C ARG A 12 -1.00 3.27 9.03
N LEU A 13 -1.29 4.58 8.93
CA LEU A 13 -2.65 5.07 8.97
C LEU A 13 -3.46 4.56 7.78
N VAL A 14 -2.94 4.66 6.56
CA VAL A 14 -3.63 4.16 5.36
C VAL A 14 -3.89 2.66 5.46
N ASN A 15 -2.95 1.89 5.97
CA ASN A 15 -3.04 0.43 6.09
C ASN A 15 -3.82 -0.05 7.33
N SER A 16 -4.28 0.86 8.18
CA SER A 16 -5.25 0.52 9.24
C SER A 16 -6.60 0.05 8.68
N GLU A 17 -6.84 0.27 7.39
CA GLU A 17 -7.95 -0.28 6.64
C GLU A 17 -7.44 -1.19 5.52
N GLU A 18 -8.04 -2.38 5.40
CA GLU A 18 -7.83 -3.32 4.31
C GLU A 18 -9.10 -3.42 3.45
N PRO A 19 -9.33 -2.50 2.49
CA PRO A 19 -10.59 -2.44 1.73
C PRO A 19 -10.90 -3.76 1.00
N GLY A 20 -9.88 -4.40 0.43
CA GLY A 20 -10.04 -5.69 -0.27
C GLY A 20 -10.41 -6.86 0.63
N ARG A 21 -10.41 -6.68 1.96
CA ARG A 21 -10.81 -7.69 2.95
C ARG A 21 -11.93 -7.22 3.85
N ASN A 22 -12.45 -6.01 3.62
CA ASN A 22 -13.48 -5.39 4.42
C ASN A 22 -13.12 -5.34 5.92
N LYS A 23 -11.89 -4.95 6.22
CA LYS A 23 -11.37 -4.81 7.59
C LYS A 23 -10.99 -3.38 7.88
N ASP A 24 -11.39 -2.89 9.04
CA ASP A 24 -10.98 -1.59 9.59
C ASP A 24 -10.46 -1.81 11.02
N ALA A 25 -9.20 -1.48 11.26
CA ALA A 25 -8.58 -1.59 12.58
C ALA A 25 -8.84 -0.36 13.45
N LEU A 26 -9.24 0.79 12.87
CA LEU A 26 -9.54 2.02 13.63
C LEU A 26 -10.93 1.97 14.23
N THR A 27 -11.13 1.12 15.22
CA THR A 27 -12.44 0.92 15.86
C THR A 27 -12.56 1.59 17.22
N SER A 28 -11.43 1.98 17.84
CA SER A 28 -11.39 2.57 19.18
C SER A 28 -10.25 3.56 19.36
N VAL A 29 -10.23 4.27 20.46
CA VAL A 29 -9.14 5.16 20.85
C VAL A 29 -7.83 4.40 21.11
N GLU A 30 -7.92 3.15 21.59
CA GLU A 30 -6.75 2.29 21.80
C GLU A 30 -6.05 1.98 20.48
N ALA A 31 -6.81 1.68 19.43
CA ALA A 31 -6.27 1.47 18.09
C ALA A 31 -5.53 2.72 17.55
N ILE A 32 -6.05 3.93 17.88
CA ILE A 32 -5.33 5.18 17.57
C ILE A 32 -4.01 5.26 18.33
N ARG A 33 -4.03 4.96 19.64
CA ARG A 33 -2.83 4.99 20.48
C ARG A 33 -1.73 4.07 19.95
N GLU A 34 -2.10 2.90 19.42
CA GLU A 34 -1.17 1.96 18.81
C GLU A 34 -0.48 2.54 17.56
N LEU A 35 -1.17 3.37 16.77
CA LEU A 35 -0.57 4.02 15.60
C LEU A 35 0.59 4.96 15.96
N PHE A 36 0.54 5.59 17.12
CA PHE A 36 1.61 6.47 17.58
C PHE A 36 2.89 5.71 18.00
N GLY A 37 2.81 4.40 18.23
CA GLY A 37 3.94 3.58 18.66
C GLY A 37 4.57 4.10 19.97
N ALA A 38 5.87 4.43 19.93
CA ALA A 38 6.59 4.92 21.09
C ALA A 38 6.26 6.37 21.51
N SER A 39 5.51 7.14 20.67
CA SER A 39 5.12 8.53 20.98
C SER A 39 3.98 8.60 22.00
N THR A 40 4.29 8.28 23.25
CA THR A 40 3.31 8.09 24.31
C THR A 40 2.59 9.37 24.71
N GLN A 41 3.23 10.54 24.63
CA GLN A 41 2.61 11.81 25.01
C GLN A 41 1.46 12.19 24.06
N MET A 42 1.67 12.05 22.76
CA MET A 42 0.65 12.33 21.75
C MET A 42 -0.48 11.29 21.79
N ALA A 43 -0.14 10.02 21.98
CA ALA A 43 -1.10 8.94 22.16
C ALA A 43 -2.07 9.18 23.33
N ARG A 44 -1.59 9.73 24.45
CA ARG A 44 -2.42 10.05 25.64
C ARG A 44 -3.47 11.13 25.38
N ARG A 45 -3.27 11.98 24.36
CA ARG A 45 -4.22 13.04 23.98
C ARG A 45 -5.38 12.53 23.13
N ALA A 46 -5.28 11.30 22.60
CA ALA A 46 -6.32 10.71 21.77
C ALA A 46 -7.60 10.45 22.58
N THR A 47 -8.73 10.80 22.00
CA THR A 47 -10.08 10.65 22.52
C THR A 47 -10.96 9.88 21.55
N ASP A 48 -12.15 9.45 21.97
CA ASP A 48 -13.10 8.73 21.11
C ASP A 48 -13.52 9.56 19.88
N SER A 49 -13.59 10.87 20.02
CA SER A 49 -13.90 11.77 18.89
C SER A 49 -12.82 11.76 17.80
N ASP A 50 -11.62 11.33 18.13
CA ASP A 50 -10.51 11.25 17.15
C ASP A 50 -10.69 10.06 16.20
N VAL A 51 -11.44 9.02 16.55
CA VAL A 51 -11.64 7.84 15.66
C VAL A 51 -12.20 8.27 14.30
N THR A 52 -13.25 9.10 14.30
CA THR A 52 -13.83 9.61 13.04
C THR A 52 -12.88 10.53 12.30
N ARG A 53 -12.15 11.38 13.02
CA ARG A 53 -11.18 12.31 12.42
C ARG A 53 -9.99 11.55 11.78
N PHE A 54 -9.46 10.54 12.47
CA PHE A 54 -8.39 9.68 11.92
C PHE A 54 -8.83 8.94 10.66
N ARG A 55 -10.08 8.43 10.63
CA ARG A 55 -10.64 7.82 9.42
C ARG A 55 -10.74 8.81 8.26
N SER A 56 -11.11 10.07 8.54
CA SER A 56 -11.14 11.12 7.52
C SER A 56 -9.74 11.41 6.97
N VAL A 57 -8.75 11.62 7.85
CA VAL A 57 -7.34 11.83 7.43
C VAL A 57 -6.82 10.62 6.66
N ARG A 58 -7.14 9.38 7.11
CA ARG A 58 -6.80 8.15 6.42
C ARG A 58 -7.31 8.13 4.98
N GLY A 59 -8.58 8.47 4.77
CA GLY A 59 -9.17 8.52 3.44
C GLY A 59 -8.45 9.50 2.51
N ARG A 60 -8.08 10.67 3.03
CA ARG A 60 -7.34 11.69 2.27
C ARG A 60 -5.91 11.24 1.94
N LEU A 61 -5.19 10.65 2.90
CA LEU A 61 -3.87 10.07 2.65
C LEU A 61 -3.95 8.92 1.63
N ARG A 62 -4.98 8.06 1.71
CA ARG A 62 -5.21 7.00 0.74
C ARG A 62 -5.39 7.56 -0.67
N ALA A 63 -6.13 8.65 -0.82
CA ALA A 63 -6.31 9.31 -2.11
C ALA A 63 -4.99 9.80 -2.73
N VAL A 64 -4.02 10.24 -1.91
CA VAL A 64 -2.66 10.58 -2.39
C VAL A 64 -1.99 9.34 -3.00
N PHE A 65 -2.02 8.18 -2.31
CA PHE A 65 -1.45 6.94 -2.84
C PHE A 65 -2.19 6.43 -4.08
N GLU A 66 -3.50 6.59 -4.14
CA GLU A 66 -4.32 6.18 -5.30
C GLU A 66 -4.00 7.02 -6.53
N ALA A 67 -3.85 8.33 -6.37
CA ALA A 67 -3.45 9.23 -7.44
C ALA A 67 -2.05 8.91 -7.96
N ALA A 68 -1.08 8.69 -7.06
CA ALA A 68 0.28 8.31 -7.41
C ALA A 68 0.34 6.95 -8.12
N ASP A 69 -0.34 5.92 -7.60
CA ASP A 69 -0.42 4.57 -8.18
C ASP A 69 -1.11 4.58 -9.56
N GLY A 70 -2.04 5.54 -9.77
CA GLY A 70 -2.68 5.81 -11.05
C GLY A 70 -1.86 6.62 -12.04
N GLY A 71 -0.70 7.14 -11.65
CA GLY A 71 0.19 7.97 -12.48
C GLY A 71 -0.21 9.44 -12.55
N ASP A 72 -1.17 9.90 -11.75
CA ASP A 72 -1.55 11.32 -11.68
C ASP A 72 -0.74 12.04 -10.58
N GLU A 73 0.51 12.37 -10.94
CA GLU A 73 1.45 13.03 -10.02
C GLU A 73 0.95 14.39 -9.54
N THR A 74 0.32 15.15 -10.42
CA THR A 74 -0.21 16.49 -10.09
C THR A 74 -1.30 16.38 -9.03
N LEU A 75 -2.25 15.49 -9.23
CA LEU A 75 -3.32 15.26 -8.27
C LEU A 75 -2.76 14.76 -6.93
N ALA A 76 -1.79 13.84 -6.94
CA ALA A 76 -1.16 13.34 -5.72
C ALA A 76 -0.52 14.47 -4.90
N VAL A 77 0.21 15.38 -5.58
CA VAL A 77 0.85 16.54 -4.95
C VAL A 77 -0.20 17.52 -4.43
N ASP A 78 -1.24 17.83 -5.18
CA ASP A 78 -2.30 18.76 -4.76
C ASP A 78 -3.06 18.24 -3.55
N LEU A 79 -3.38 16.94 -3.51
CA LEU A 79 -4.01 16.29 -2.37
C LEU A 79 -3.10 16.35 -1.13
N LEU A 80 -1.80 16.09 -1.29
CA LEU A 80 -0.85 16.19 -0.18
C LEU A 80 -0.69 17.62 0.31
N ASN A 81 -0.60 18.60 -0.59
CA ASN A 81 -0.53 20.02 -0.26
C ASN A 81 -1.77 20.47 0.54
N SER A 82 -2.95 19.95 0.21
CA SER A 82 -4.16 20.26 0.97
C SER A 82 -4.09 19.77 2.43
N LEU A 83 -3.43 18.62 2.66
CA LEU A 83 -3.18 18.11 4.02
C LEU A 83 -2.13 18.96 4.75
N LEU A 84 -1.05 19.36 4.09
CA LEU A 84 0.00 20.21 4.68
C LEU A 84 -0.54 21.59 5.08
N LEU A 85 -1.46 22.16 4.30
CA LEU A 85 -2.10 23.43 4.61
C LEU A 85 -3.07 23.34 5.81
N GLU A 86 -3.80 22.24 5.91
CA GLU A 86 -4.75 22.06 7.02
C GLU A 86 -4.07 21.62 8.32
N PHE A 87 -2.99 20.85 8.22
CA PHE A 87 -2.24 20.33 9.37
C PHE A 87 -0.78 20.81 9.32
N PRO A 88 -0.54 22.11 9.56
CA PRO A 88 0.81 22.66 9.49
C PRO A 88 1.70 22.09 10.60
N VAL A 89 2.96 21.86 10.26
CA VAL A 89 3.98 21.51 11.25
C VAL A 89 4.43 22.74 12.04
N SER A 90 4.79 22.52 13.32
CA SER A 90 5.43 23.52 14.18
C SER A 90 6.74 22.93 14.71
N PRO A 91 7.85 23.02 13.93
CA PRO A 91 9.09 22.38 14.30
C PRO A 91 9.68 22.98 15.57
N GLN A 92 10.10 22.11 16.49
CA GLN A 92 10.79 22.50 17.73
C GLN A 92 11.99 21.59 17.99
N ILE A 93 13.05 22.14 18.57
CA ILE A 93 14.21 21.35 18.99
C ILE A 93 13.96 20.87 20.42
N SER A 94 14.15 19.58 20.66
CA SER A 94 13.99 18.95 21.96
C SER A 94 15.18 18.06 22.31
N GLY A 95 15.44 17.88 23.61
CA GLY A 95 16.53 17.03 24.12
C GLY A 95 16.09 16.15 25.29
N HIS A 96 14.77 15.87 25.41
CA HIS A 96 14.22 15.17 26.58
C HIS A 96 14.24 13.63 26.47
N ASP A 97 14.34 13.06 25.26
CA ASP A 97 14.13 11.62 25.06
C ASP A 97 15.43 10.81 25.26
N HIS A 98 16.56 11.34 24.84
CA HIS A 98 17.83 10.63 24.86
C HIS A 98 18.97 11.51 25.35
N ARG A 99 19.94 10.86 26.00
CA ARG A 99 21.19 11.49 26.41
C ARG A 99 22.36 10.67 25.87
N ASP A 100 23.49 11.33 25.62
CA ASP A 100 24.74 10.65 25.30
C ASP A 100 25.40 10.04 26.57
N ASP A 101 26.53 9.37 26.38
CA ASP A 101 27.27 8.72 27.47
C ASP A 101 27.79 9.71 28.52
N ASP A 102 27.94 11.00 28.16
CA ASP A 102 28.33 12.10 29.04
C ASP A 102 27.11 12.75 29.74
N GLY A 103 25.90 12.25 29.49
CA GLY A 103 24.66 12.78 30.07
C GLY A 103 24.12 14.04 29.39
N ARG A 104 24.66 14.44 28.24
CA ARG A 104 24.23 15.62 27.50
C ARG A 104 22.97 15.27 26.68
N PRO A 105 22.01 16.20 26.51
CA PRO A 105 20.84 15.97 25.68
C PRO A 105 21.22 15.69 24.22
N LEU A 106 20.65 14.63 23.63
CA LEU A 106 20.70 14.41 22.19
C LEU A 106 19.59 15.24 21.54
N TRP A 107 19.99 16.38 20.98
CA TRP A 107 19.06 17.30 20.33
C TRP A 107 18.45 16.70 19.10
N HIS A 108 17.12 16.75 19.01
CA HIS A 108 16.35 16.27 17.86
C HIS A 108 15.18 17.19 17.58
N MET A 109 14.60 17.09 16.40
CA MET A 109 13.47 17.93 15.98
C MET A 109 12.15 17.19 16.15
N HIS A 110 11.19 17.88 16.77
CA HIS A 110 9.79 17.51 16.79
C HIS A 110 9.04 18.33 15.75
N LEU A 111 8.18 17.69 14.96
CA LEU A 111 7.38 18.37 13.94
C LEU A 111 6.04 18.90 14.46
N ALA A 112 5.54 18.37 15.58
CA ALA A 112 4.24 18.72 16.14
C ALA A 112 4.22 18.53 17.67
N ASP A 113 4.99 19.33 18.43
CA ASP A 113 5.07 19.20 19.90
C ASP A 113 3.81 19.68 20.60
N HIS A 114 3.12 20.67 20.04
CA HIS A 114 1.91 21.28 20.61
C HIS A 114 0.72 21.25 19.62
N PRO A 115 0.30 20.07 19.12
CA PRO A 115 -0.84 20.01 18.24
C PRO A 115 -2.12 20.35 18.99
N SER A 116 -3.11 20.88 18.28
CA SER A 116 -4.43 21.19 18.85
C SER A 116 -5.14 19.96 19.39
N ASN A 117 -4.90 18.80 18.78
CA ASN A 117 -5.41 17.48 19.19
C ASN A 117 -4.53 16.35 18.60
N ALA A 118 -4.79 15.10 19.01
CA ALA A 118 -4.03 13.94 18.56
C ALA A 118 -4.09 13.75 17.05
N THR A 119 -5.25 13.96 16.42
CA THR A 119 -5.41 13.84 14.96
C THR A 119 -4.56 14.86 14.21
N ALA A 120 -4.59 16.14 14.63
CA ALA A 120 -3.81 17.19 13.98
C ALA A 120 -2.30 16.91 14.06
N GLY A 121 -1.81 16.44 15.22
CA GLY A 121 -0.41 16.08 15.39
C GLY A 121 0.00 14.91 14.50
N TYR A 122 -0.81 13.86 14.46
CA TYR A 122 -0.54 12.71 13.61
C TYR A 122 -0.56 13.07 12.12
N ALA A 123 -1.58 13.82 11.69
CA ALA A 123 -1.74 14.25 10.30
C ALA A 123 -0.58 15.12 9.83
N ALA A 124 -0.14 16.09 10.67
CA ALA A 124 0.99 16.95 10.36
C ALA A 124 2.29 16.13 10.15
N ILE A 125 2.58 15.18 11.05
CA ILE A 125 3.75 14.31 10.95
C ILE A 125 3.65 13.40 9.71
N ALA A 126 2.50 12.78 9.48
CA ALA A 126 2.29 11.87 8.35
C ALA A 126 2.40 12.59 7.00
N ALA A 127 1.75 13.76 6.86
CA ALA A 127 1.79 14.56 5.64
C ALA A 127 3.20 15.09 5.36
N MET A 128 3.89 15.60 6.39
CA MET A 128 5.25 16.12 6.23
C MET A 128 6.24 15.02 5.91
N GLY A 129 6.15 13.86 6.57
CA GLY A 129 6.99 12.70 6.26
C GLY A 129 6.79 12.21 4.83
N LEU A 130 5.55 12.19 4.35
CA LEU A 130 5.23 11.81 2.97
C LEU A 130 5.75 12.85 1.98
N ALA A 131 5.65 14.16 2.29
CA ALA A 131 6.21 15.23 1.48
C ALA A 131 7.73 15.12 1.34
N PHE A 132 8.45 14.84 2.41
CA PHE A 132 9.88 14.58 2.35
C PHE A 132 10.21 13.37 1.48
N HIS A 133 9.48 12.26 1.66
CA HIS A 133 9.70 11.06 0.83
C HIS A 133 9.49 11.36 -0.66
N LEU A 134 8.42 12.08 -0.99
CA LEU A 134 8.07 12.44 -2.35
C LEU A 134 9.11 13.38 -2.98
N THR A 135 9.59 14.39 -2.25
CA THR A 135 10.60 15.34 -2.76
C THR A 135 11.99 14.72 -2.91
N GLU A 136 12.33 13.74 -2.06
CA GLU A 136 13.62 13.03 -2.13
C GLU A 136 13.63 11.93 -3.20
N HIS A 137 12.53 11.21 -3.37
CA HIS A 137 12.51 9.98 -4.15
C HIS A 137 11.60 10.02 -5.38
N GLY A 138 10.64 10.94 -5.45
CA GLY A 138 9.64 11.07 -6.51
C GLY A 138 8.27 10.49 -6.12
N VAL A 139 7.24 10.98 -6.82
CA VAL A 139 5.84 10.56 -6.60
C VAL A 139 5.63 9.10 -6.98
N ASP A 140 6.32 8.63 -8.00
CA ASP A 140 6.30 7.27 -8.52
C ASP A 140 6.78 6.19 -7.53
N ARG A 141 7.24 6.61 -6.35
CA ARG A 141 7.63 5.72 -5.24
C ARG A 141 6.48 5.40 -4.30
N LEU A 142 5.35 6.08 -4.45
CA LEU A 142 4.14 5.78 -3.69
C LEU A 142 3.31 4.77 -4.47
N GLY A 143 2.98 3.63 -3.87
CA GLY A 143 2.22 2.60 -4.57
C GLY A 143 1.22 1.87 -3.68
N LEU A 144 0.30 1.16 -4.34
CA LEU A 144 -0.66 0.26 -3.73
C LEU A 144 -0.35 -1.19 -4.11
N CYS A 145 -0.44 -2.09 -3.14
CA CYS A 145 -0.07 -3.49 -3.31
C CYS A 145 -0.89 -4.19 -4.41
N GLU A 146 -0.20 -4.76 -5.40
CA GLU A 146 -0.81 -5.48 -6.54
C GLU A 146 -1.28 -6.91 -6.20
N ALA A 147 -0.93 -7.44 -5.03
CA ALA A 147 -1.32 -8.78 -4.63
C ALA A 147 -2.79 -8.84 -4.18
N ALA A 148 -3.72 -9.14 -5.09
CA ALA A 148 -5.14 -9.27 -4.75
C ALA A 148 -5.40 -10.22 -3.56
N PRO A 149 -6.35 -9.90 -2.65
CA PRO A 149 -7.19 -8.71 -2.60
C PRO A 149 -6.55 -7.52 -1.84
N CYS A 150 -5.24 -7.55 -1.56
CA CYS A 150 -4.54 -6.51 -0.83
C CYS A 150 -4.44 -5.23 -1.67
N ARG A 151 -4.69 -4.09 -1.03
CA ARG A 151 -4.53 -2.74 -1.57
C ARG A 151 -3.81 -1.85 -0.55
N ASN A 152 -2.91 -2.44 0.25
CA ASN A 152 -2.13 -1.70 1.23
C ASN A 152 -1.15 -0.77 0.52
N ALA A 153 -1.04 0.44 1.04
CA ALA A 153 -0.04 1.41 0.62
C ALA A 153 1.37 0.94 0.98
N TYR A 154 2.34 1.32 0.18
CA TYR A 154 3.77 1.15 0.47
C TYR A 154 4.58 2.30 -0.12
N LEU A 155 5.79 2.46 0.40
CA LEU A 155 6.80 3.35 -0.16
C LEU A 155 7.87 2.48 -0.81
N ASP A 156 8.22 2.77 -2.05
CA ASP A 156 9.29 2.08 -2.74
C ASP A 156 10.64 2.73 -2.44
N THR A 157 11.38 2.13 -1.53
CA THR A 157 12.76 2.52 -1.19
C THR A 157 13.79 1.67 -1.92
N SER A 158 13.38 0.82 -2.88
CA SER A 158 14.29 -0.02 -3.64
C SER A 158 15.12 0.80 -4.62
N THR A 159 16.37 0.39 -4.84
CA THR A 159 17.29 1.07 -5.78
C THR A 159 16.72 1.10 -7.21
N ASN A 160 16.04 0.04 -7.62
CA ASN A 160 15.61 -0.15 -9.00
C ASN A 160 14.14 0.22 -9.25
N ARG A 161 13.45 0.89 -8.31
CA ARG A 161 12.03 1.25 -8.42
C ARG A 161 11.15 0.05 -8.79
N SER A 162 11.39 -1.11 -8.15
CA SER A 162 10.80 -2.38 -8.55
C SER A 162 9.78 -2.96 -7.56
N ARG A 163 9.50 -2.25 -6.47
CA ARG A 163 8.56 -2.71 -5.46
C ARG A 163 7.13 -2.66 -6.01
N ARG A 164 6.42 -3.78 -5.94
CA ARG A 164 5.02 -3.93 -6.38
C ARG A 164 4.11 -4.41 -5.26
N TYR A 165 4.69 -4.84 -4.15
CA TYR A 165 3.97 -5.47 -3.04
C TYR A 165 4.35 -4.81 -1.72
N CYS A 166 3.37 -4.66 -0.83
CA CYS A 166 3.59 -4.07 0.48
C CYS A 166 4.45 -4.93 1.42
N SER A 167 4.56 -6.24 1.15
CA SER A 167 5.32 -7.19 1.97
C SER A 167 5.73 -8.43 1.17
N ASP A 168 6.73 -9.19 1.66
CA ASP A 168 7.18 -10.47 1.09
C ASP A 168 6.05 -11.51 1.07
N ARG A 169 5.18 -11.49 2.07
CA ARG A 169 3.99 -12.36 2.11
C ARG A 169 3.06 -12.07 0.93
N CYS A 170 2.89 -10.81 0.56
CA CYS A 170 2.09 -10.43 -0.60
C CYS A 170 2.78 -10.82 -1.91
N ALA A 171 4.10 -10.62 -2.02
CA ALA A 171 4.90 -11.04 -3.17
C ALA A 171 4.78 -12.56 -3.40
N THR A 172 4.98 -13.36 -2.36
CA THR A 172 4.84 -14.81 -2.42
C THR A 172 3.45 -15.24 -2.87
N ARG A 173 2.39 -14.63 -2.29
CA ARG A 173 1.00 -14.93 -2.66
C ARG A 173 0.73 -14.63 -4.14
N ALA A 174 1.18 -13.49 -4.63
CA ALA A 174 1.01 -13.10 -6.03
C ALA A 174 1.75 -14.06 -6.98
N ASN A 175 2.99 -14.44 -6.65
CA ASN A 175 3.78 -15.38 -7.43
C ASN A 175 3.13 -16.76 -7.50
N VAL A 176 2.61 -17.27 -6.38
CA VAL A 176 1.89 -18.55 -6.35
C VAL A 176 0.60 -18.47 -7.18
N ALA A 177 -0.15 -17.37 -7.10
CA ALA A 177 -1.36 -17.17 -7.90
C ALA A 177 -1.04 -17.15 -9.41
N ALA A 178 0.00 -16.42 -9.81
CA ALA A 178 0.46 -16.34 -11.20
C ALA A 178 0.94 -17.72 -11.73
N TYR A 179 1.68 -18.48 -10.91
CA TYR A 179 2.09 -19.83 -11.27
C TYR A 179 0.88 -20.75 -11.49
N ARG A 180 -0.10 -20.74 -10.59
CA ARG A 180 -1.33 -21.55 -10.71
C ARG A 180 -2.14 -21.17 -11.95
N ALA A 181 -2.23 -19.88 -12.25
CA ALA A 181 -2.94 -19.40 -13.44
C ALA A 181 -2.27 -19.91 -14.73
N ARG A 182 -0.94 -19.79 -14.84
CA ARG A 182 -0.18 -20.32 -16.00
C ARG A 182 -0.42 -21.83 -16.18
N LYS A 183 -0.32 -22.59 -15.09
CA LYS A 183 -0.50 -24.04 -15.14
C LYS A 183 -1.90 -24.46 -15.61
N ARG A 184 -2.93 -23.71 -15.21
CA ARG A 184 -4.31 -23.93 -15.71
C ARG A 184 -4.41 -23.71 -17.21
N LEU A 185 -3.87 -22.58 -17.70
CA LEU A 185 -3.87 -22.28 -19.14
C LEU A 185 -3.12 -23.33 -19.97
N GLU A 186 -2.01 -23.83 -19.48
CA GLU A 186 -1.26 -24.93 -20.13
C GLU A 186 -2.09 -26.20 -20.22
N THR A 187 -2.79 -26.57 -19.14
CA THR A 187 -3.66 -27.74 -19.10
C THR A 187 -4.84 -27.60 -20.07
N GLU A 188 -5.46 -26.44 -20.13
CA GLU A 188 -6.57 -26.14 -21.04
C GLU A 188 -6.12 -26.18 -22.51
N ARG A 189 -4.95 -25.63 -22.81
CA ARG A 189 -4.34 -25.70 -24.16
C ARG A 189 -4.09 -27.14 -24.58
N SER A 190 -3.48 -27.94 -23.71
CA SER A 190 -3.20 -29.35 -23.98
C SER A 190 -4.48 -30.15 -24.22
N ALA A 191 -5.54 -29.91 -23.42
CA ALA A 191 -6.82 -30.54 -23.59
C ALA A 191 -7.56 -30.13 -24.89
N SER A 192 -7.39 -28.87 -25.33
CA SER A 192 -7.97 -28.40 -26.59
C SER A 192 -7.25 -29.02 -27.80
N THR A 193 -5.94 -29.12 -27.77
CA THR A 193 -5.12 -29.72 -28.83
C THR A 193 -5.41 -31.22 -28.98
N GLY A 194 -5.59 -31.93 -27.86
CA GLY A 194 -6.01 -33.36 -27.87
C GLY A 194 -7.36 -33.58 -28.53
N ARG A 195 -8.36 -32.73 -28.21
CA ARG A 195 -9.71 -32.84 -28.83
C ARG A 195 -9.71 -32.57 -30.33
N THR A 196 -8.89 -31.59 -30.79
CA THR A 196 -8.79 -31.32 -32.25
C THR A 196 -8.07 -32.44 -32.98
N ALA A 197 -7.08 -33.10 -32.39
CA ALA A 197 -6.38 -34.24 -32.96
C ALA A 197 -7.30 -35.47 -33.05
N GLU A 198 -8.08 -35.79 -32.01
CA GLU A 198 -9.08 -36.86 -32.03
C GLU A 198 -10.21 -36.62 -33.05
N ALA A 199 -10.70 -35.39 -33.17
CA ALA A 199 -11.70 -35.04 -34.17
C ALA A 199 -11.17 -35.21 -35.60
N ALA A 200 -9.91 -34.83 -35.87
CA ALA A 200 -9.28 -35.04 -37.18
C ALA A 200 -9.07 -36.51 -37.50
N GLN A 201 -8.71 -37.36 -36.54
CA GLN A 201 -8.55 -38.80 -36.72
C GLN A 201 -9.92 -39.50 -37.00
N ARG A 202 -11.00 -39.07 -36.32
CA ARG A 202 -12.36 -39.63 -36.60
C ARG A 202 -12.87 -39.28 -37.99
N THR A 203 -12.54 -38.06 -38.50
CA THR A 203 -12.93 -37.67 -39.86
C THR A 203 -12.13 -38.43 -40.91
N SER A 204 -10.83 -38.69 -40.72
CA SER A 204 -10.02 -39.53 -41.59
C SER A 204 -10.52 -40.99 -41.64
N ALA A 205 -10.82 -41.62 -40.51
CA ALA A 205 -11.28 -42.99 -40.42
C ALA A 205 -12.66 -43.20 -41.05
N ASN A 206 -13.51 -42.15 -41.10
CA ASN A 206 -14.84 -42.22 -41.71
C ASN A 206 -14.82 -41.98 -43.24
N GLY A 207 -13.72 -41.35 -43.77
CA GLY A 207 -13.50 -41.14 -45.21
C GLY A 207 -13.12 -42.40 -45.96
N GLU A 208 -12.49 -43.39 -45.30
CA GLU A 208 -12.02 -44.63 -45.93
C GLU A 208 -13.10 -45.72 -46.07
N ARG A 209 -14.31 -45.52 -45.53
CA ARG A 209 -15.44 -46.47 -45.60
C ARG A 209 -16.46 -46.11 -46.68
N ARG A 210 -16.04 -45.58 -47.82
CA ARG A 210 -16.95 -45.42 -48.95
C ARG A 210 -16.98 -46.75 -49.76
N PRO A 211 -18.13 -47.45 -49.84
CA PRO A 211 -18.21 -48.69 -50.61
C PRO A 211 -18.05 -48.36 -52.09
N ALA A 212 -17.21 -49.15 -52.80
CA ALA A 212 -17.14 -49.16 -54.24
C ALA A 212 -18.55 -49.56 -54.79
N ALA A 213 -19.23 -48.61 -55.43
CA ALA A 213 -20.45 -48.89 -56.20
C ALA A 213 -20.03 -49.74 -57.34
N GLY A 214 -20.49 -51.03 -57.26
CA GLY A 214 -20.35 -52.03 -58.32
C GLY A 214 -21.07 -51.58 -59.56
N GLY A 215 -20.39 -51.63 -60.68
CA GLY A 215 -20.97 -51.51 -61.99
C GLY A 215 -21.83 -52.67 -62.37
N ARG A 216 -22.88 -52.35 -63.05
CA ARG A 216 -23.43 -53.07 -64.24
C ARG A 216 -24.28 -52.09 -65.05
#